data_23ac76ab263c5102d98d02f6a658d3c7
#
_entry.id   23ac76ab263c5102d98d02f6a658d3c7
#
_cell.length_a   1.000
_cell.length_b   1.000
_cell.length_c   1.000
_cell.angle_alpha   90.00
_cell.angle_beta   90.00
_cell.angle_gamma   90.00
#
_symmetry.space_group_name_H-M   'P 1'
#
loop_
_entity.id
_entity.type
_entity.pdbx_description
1 polymer ?
#
loop_
_entity_poly.entity_id
_entity_poly.type
_entity_poly.pdbx_seq_one_letter_code
_entity_poly.pdbx_strand_id
1 'polypeptide(L)'
;MDRMTDQYGKPMSFGDHLEDLRKRVLLSILGLIPLIVLGFFLGGPLLEILAEPVIEAMRDAGEPSGLLATGPLESFVSYMKVSLGVALLLGLPWVFYQLWLFISPGLYSNERRFVYFLMPLSLLLTVASGAFLYKVLLPISLYFLILFGSNIATSPVETGELPPEITVAMLNDNAMPALEKDPPLADLQPGAQWLNTERNEIRIFLGGDTVRVIRLRSDGLIAQEYRIGEYISLIFSLGIVFAIAFQLPVVMLLLSWVDILRPSVLTPYRRHVGFACAVLGMLLTPQDPWSMILLGSALYMLFEFGLLLMKYVPASVVSGKKTDGNEEA
;
A
#
# COMPACT_ATOMS: atom_id res chain seq x y z
N MET A 1 4.01 37.58 -24.23
CA MET A 1 3.80 37.74 -22.77
C MET A 1 2.29 37.73 -22.55
N ASP A 2 1.68 36.52 -22.50
CA ASP A 2 0.24 36.35 -22.38
C ASP A 2 -0.19 36.71 -20.94
N ARG A 3 -1.17 37.62 -20.85
CA ARG A 3 -1.72 38.09 -19.59
C ARG A 3 -2.67 37.04 -19.06
N MET A 4 -2.32 36.40 -17.93
CA MET A 4 -3.26 35.58 -17.18
C MET A 4 -4.50 36.40 -16.81
N THR A 5 -5.69 35.87 -17.06
CA THR A 5 -6.96 36.55 -16.76
C THR A 5 -7.64 35.87 -15.57
N ASP A 6 -8.28 36.64 -14.71
CA ASP A 6 -9.10 36.13 -13.58
C ASP A 6 -10.37 35.42 -14.08
N GLN A 7 -11.19 34.89 -13.17
CA GLN A 7 -12.47 34.22 -13.48
C GLN A 7 -13.46 35.09 -14.28
N TYR A 8 -13.19 36.39 -14.39
CA TYR A 8 -14.01 37.39 -15.07
C TYR A 8 -13.31 38.01 -16.31
N GLY A 9 -12.17 37.42 -16.76
CA GLY A 9 -11.48 37.90 -17.94
C GLY A 9 -10.57 39.14 -17.71
N LYS A 10 -10.28 39.50 -16.46
CA LYS A 10 -9.33 40.57 -16.14
C LYS A 10 -7.90 40.01 -16.06
N PRO A 11 -6.88 40.78 -16.49
CA PRO A 11 -5.49 40.37 -16.35
C PRO A 11 -5.12 40.26 -14.85
N MET A 12 -4.75 39.09 -14.39
CA MET A 12 -4.30 38.88 -13.02
C MET A 12 -2.89 39.42 -12.82
N SER A 13 -2.68 40.15 -11.70
CA SER A 13 -1.33 40.49 -11.27
C SER A 13 -0.61 39.28 -10.69
N PHE A 14 0.72 39.32 -10.65
CA PHE A 14 1.51 38.25 -10.00
C PHE A 14 1.15 38.09 -8.51
N GLY A 15 0.79 39.22 -7.84
CA GLY A 15 0.33 39.17 -6.45
C GLY A 15 -1.01 38.45 -6.27
N ASP A 16 -1.96 38.65 -7.18
CA ASP A 16 -3.28 37.96 -7.15
C ASP A 16 -3.09 36.46 -7.37
N HIS A 17 -2.15 36.06 -8.22
CA HIS A 17 -1.84 34.64 -8.47
C HIS A 17 -1.24 33.96 -7.23
N LEU A 18 -0.35 34.64 -6.49
CA LEU A 18 0.20 34.14 -5.23
C LEU A 18 -0.88 34.03 -4.13
N GLU A 19 -1.83 34.97 -4.10
CA GLU A 19 -2.96 34.91 -3.16
C GLU A 19 -3.90 33.74 -3.47
N ASP A 20 -4.18 33.48 -4.75
CA ASP A 20 -4.95 32.29 -5.16
C ASP A 20 -4.22 30.99 -4.79
N LEU A 21 -2.91 30.89 -5.00
CA LEU A 21 -2.10 29.76 -4.55
C LEU A 21 -2.26 29.51 -3.05
N ARG A 22 -2.10 30.56 -2.22
CA ARG A 22 -2.29 30.48 -0.77
C ARG A 22 -3.67 29.95 -0.40
N LYS A 23 -4.71 30.48 -1.04
CA LYS A 23 -6.10 30.04 -0.81
C LYS A 23 -6.31 28.58 -1.18
N ARG A 24 -5.77 28.12 -2.33
CA ARG A 24 -5.91 26.71 -2.79
C ARG A 24 -5.16 25.75 -1.89
N VAL A 25 -3.96 26.12 -1.44
CA VAL A 25 -3.19 25.32 -0.48
C VAL A 25 -3.93 25.17 0.84
N LEU A 26 -4.48 26.28 1.37
CA LEU A 26 -5.29 26.25 2.60
C LEU A 26 -6.54 25.38 2.45
N LEU A 27 -7.26 25.48 1.31
CA LEU A 27 -8.44 24.65 1.03
C LEU A 27 -8.08 23.18 0.86
N SER A 28 -6.91 22.88 0.28
CA SER A 28 -6.40 21.51 0.19
C SER A 28 -6.23 20.90 1.58
N ILE A 29 -5.58 21.61 2.49
CA ILE A 29 -5.34 21.16 3.87
C ILE A 29 -6.68 21.06 4.64
N LEU A 30 -7.54 22.06 4.51
CA LEU A 30 -8.84 22.08 5.20
C LEU A 30 -9.74 20.91 4.77
N GLY A 31 -9.68 20.53 3.49
CA GLY A 31 -10.43 19.39 2.96
C GLY A 31 -9.93 18.02 3.44
N LEU A 32 -8.68 17.95 3.93
CA LEU A 32 -8.14 16.72 4.54
C LEU A 32 -8.66 16.51 5.97
N ILE A 33 -9.04 17.56 6.69
CA ILE A 33 -9.49 17.45 8.10
C ILE A 33 -10.67 16.48 8.27
N PRO A 34 -11.79 16.60 7.50
CA PRO A 34 -12.88 15.67 7.64
C PRO A 34 -12.49 14.23 7.26
N LEU A 35 -11.55 14.04 6.32
CA LEU A 35 -11.04 12.74 5.97
C LEU A 35 -10.14 12.13 7.06
N ILE A 36 -9.38 12.97 7.77
CA ILE A 36 -8.62 12.53 8.95
C ILE A 36 -9.58 12.06 10.04
N VAL A 37 -10.62 12.82 10.32
CA VAL A 37 -11.65 12.44 11.30
C VAL A 37 -12.31 11.11 10.89
N LEU A 38 -12.69 10.96 9.63
CA LEU A 38 -13.23 9.71 9.09
C LEU A 38 -12.22 8.55 9.23
N GLY A 39 -10.95 8.79 8.91
CA GLY A 39 -9.87 7.83 9.05
C GLY A 39 -9.71 7.34 10.50
N PHE A 40 -9.90 8.23 11.48
CA PHE A 40 -9.91 7.85 12.89
C PHE A 40 -11.06 6.90 13.24
N PHE A 41 -12.25 7.11 12.73
CA PHE A 41 -13.38 6.19 12.96
C PHE A 41 -13.19 4.83 12.29
N LEU A 42 -12.51 4.79 11.15
CA LEU A 42 -12.26 3.58 10.37
C LEU A 42 -10.94 2.89 10.73
N GLY A 43 -10.11 3.49 11.58
CA GLY A 43 -8.76 3.03 11.88
C GLY A 43 -8.68 1.60 12.42
N GLY A 44 -9.61 1.19 13.30
CA GLY A 44 -9.68 -0.17 13.84
C GLY A 44 -9.95 -1.23 12.76
N PRO A 45 -11.08 -1.18 12.05
CA PRO A 45 -11.37 -2.09 10.93
C PRO A 45 -10.27 -2.09 9.84
N LEU A 46 -9.69 -0.94 9.55
CA LEU A 46 -8.62 -0.85 8.56
C LEU A 46 -7.32 -1.50 9.04
N LEU A 47 -7.01 -1.40 10.32
CA LEU A 47 -5.86 -2.07 10.91
C LEU A 47 -6.02 -3.60 10.81
N GLU A 48 -7.22 -4.13 11.07
CA GLU A 48 -7.52 -5.56 10.93
C GLU A 48 -7.33 -6.02 9.47
N ILE A 49 -7.92 -5.30 8.51
CA ILE A 49 -7.78 -5.59 7.08
C ILE A 49 -6.29 -5.55 6.65
N LEU A 50 -5.53 -4.55 7.11
CA LEU A 50 -4.12 -4.43 6.76
C LEU A 50 -3.24 -5.47 7.46
N ALA A 51 -3.64 -6.01 8.61
CA ALA A 51 -2.92 -7.07 9.30
C ALA A 51 -3.13 -8.46 8.67
N GLU A 52 -4.24 -8.67 7.96
CA GLU A 52 -4.59 -9.96 7.36
C GLU A 52 -3.50 -10.54 6.44
N PRO A 53 -2.92 -9.78 5.48
CA PRO A 53 -1.90 -10.33 4.56
C PRO A 53 -0.63 -10.82 5.27
N VAL A 54 -0.19 -10.15 6.33
CA VAL A 54 0.99 -10.59 7.08
C VAL A 54 0.69 -11.81 7.94
N ILE A 55 -0.51 -11.87 8.54
CA ILE A 55 -0.95 -13.02 9.33
C ILE A 55 -1.10 -14.26 8.45
N GLU A 56 -1.64 -14.13 7.24
CA GLU A 56 -1.71 -15.22 6.26
C GLU A 56 -0.32 -15.69 5.84
N ALA A 57 0.57 -14.77 5.46
CA ALA A 57 1.92 -15.09 5.04
C ALA A 57 2.74 -15.77 6.17
N MET A 58 2.55 -15.34 7.42
CA MET A 58 3.15 -16.00 8.60
C MET A 58 2.60 -17.42 8.79
N ARG A 59 1.29 -17.59 8.60
CA ARG A 59 0.64 -18.90 8.71
C ARG A 59 1.15 -19.88 7.65
N ASP A 60 1.29 -19.41 6.41
CA ASP A 60 1.79 -20.22 5.29
C ASP A 60 3.26 -20.63 5.49
N ALA A 61 4.05 -19.78 6.16
CA ALA A 61 5.43 -20.07 6.53
C ALA A 61 5.57 -20.94 7.78
N GLY A 62 4.46 -21.31 8.46
CA GLY A 62 4.49 -22.06 9.71
C GLY A 62 4.94 -21.23 10.93
N GLU A 63 5.02 -19.93 10.80
CA GLU A 63 5.40 -19.01 11.87
C GLU A 63 4.21 -18.67 12.79
N PRO A 64 4.45 -18.28 14.06
CA PRO A 64 3.40 -17.88 14.96
C PRO A 64 2.61 -16.69 14.40
N SER A 65 1.32 -16.88 14.13
CA SER A 65 0.47 -15.84 13.54
C SER A 65 0.09 -14.77 14.57
N GLY A 66 0.72 -13.61 14.50
CA GLY A 66 0.38 -12.46 15.33
C GLY A 66 1.48 -11.41 15.32
N LEU A 67 1.07 -10.14 15.18
CA LEU A 67 1.99 -9.01 15.27
C LEU A 67 2.30 -8.69 16.73
N LEU A 68 3.58 -8.46 17.04
CA LEU A 68 4.03 -8.11 18.38
C LEU A 68 4.03 -6.59 18.55
N ALA A 69 3.44 -6.12 19.65
CA ALA A 69 3.62 -4.74 20.11
C ALA A 69 4.66 -4.74 21.24
N THR A 70 5.80 -4.10 21.03
CA THR A 70 6.91 -4.06 22.02
C THR A 70 6.77 -2.93 23.01
N GLY A 71 5.88 -1.99 22.78
CA GLY A 71 5.62 -0.87 23.69
C GLY A 71 4.16 -0.41 23.65
N PRO A 72 3.69 0.22 24.75
CA PRO A 72 2.30 0.63 24.87
C PRO A 72 1.88 1.68 23.85
N LEU A 73 2.80 2.52 23.37
CA LEU A 73 2.55 3.54 22.35
C LEU A 73 2.56 2.98 20.92
N GLU A 74 3.15 1.82 20.70
CA GLU A 74 3.34 1.27 19.35
C GLU A 74 2.01 0.99 18.65
N SER A 75 1.05 0.37 19.35
CA SER A 75 -0.29 0.12 18.83
C SER A 75 -1.05 1.43 18.54
N PHE A 76 -0.92 2.43 19.42
CA PHE A 76 -1.56 3.73 19.23
C PHE A 76 -0.97 4.47 18.01
N VAL A 77 0.36 4.51 17.90
CA VAL A 77 1.03 5.15 16.75
C VAL A 77 0.71 4.44 15.44
N SER A 78 0.61 3.11 15.46
CA SER A 78 0.20 2.32 14.29
C SER A 78 -1.22 2.65 13.86
N TYR A 79 -2.14 2.72 14.80
CA TYR A 79 -3.51 3.17 14.56
C TYR A 79 -3.56 4.58 13.94
N MET A 80 -2.79 5.53 14.50
CA MET A 80 -2.66 6.88 13.97
C MET A 80 -2.13 6.90 12.53
N LYS A 81 -1.10 6.12 12.24
CA LYS A 81 -0.52 6.02 10.89
C LYS A 81 -1.52 5.49 9.88
N VAL A 82 -2.26 4.43 10.23
CA VAL A 82 -3.31 3.88 9.35
C VAL A 82 -4.39 4.91 9.07
N SER A 83 -4.90 5.57 10.11
CA SER A 83 -5.93 6.60 9.99
C SER A 83 -5.49 7.77 9.10
N LEU A 84 -4.26 8.25 9.30
CA LEU A 84 -3.69 9.33 8.51
C LEU A 84 -3.38 8.88 7.07
N GLY A 85 -2.86 7.67 6.88
CA GLY A 85 -2.55 7.12 5.56
C GLY A 85 -3.78 7.02 4.67
N VAL A 86 -4.88 6.51 5.21
CA VAL A 86 -6.16 6.43 4.48
C VAL A 86 -6.73 7.82 4.19
N ALA A 87 -6.65 8.74 5.15
CA ALA A 87 -7.09 10.11 4.93
C ALA A 87 -6.30 10.81 3.81
N LEU A 88 -4.99 10.60 3.76
CA LEU A 88 -4.13 11.12 2.69
C LEU A 88 -4.47 10.46 1.35
N LEU A 89 -4.61 9.13 1.33
CA LEU A 89 -4.97 8.39 0.11
C LEU A 89 -6.29 8.91 -0.49
N LEU A 90 -7.35 8.96 0.31
CA LEU A 90 -8.66 9.44 -0.13
C LEU A 90 -8.68 10.96 -0.41
N GLY A 91 -7.78 11.70 0.20
CA GLY A 91 -7.66 13.14 0.03
C GLY A 91 -6.93 13.57 -1.25
N LEU A 92 -6.16 12.66 -1.89
CA LEU A 92 -5.41 13.00 -3.10
C LEU A 92 -6.29 13.55 -4.24
N PRO A 93 -7.45 12.97 -4.58
CA PRO A 93 -8.32 13.57 -5.61
C PRO A 93 -8.75 15.00 -5.28
N TRP A 94 -9.00 15.28 -4.00
CA TRP A 94 -9.33 16.64 -3.54
C TRP A 94 -8.14 17.61 -3.68
N VAL A 95 -6.94 17.18 -3.32
CA VAL A 95 -5.71 17.98 -3.46
C VAL A 95 -5.46 18.28 -4.95
N PHE A 96 -5.59 17.27 -5.83
CA PHE A 96 -5.46 17.46 -7.27
C PHE A 96 -6.56 18.36 -7.85
N TYR A 97 -7.77 18.30 -7.33
CA TYR A 97 -8.83 19.24 -7.70
C TYR A 97 -8.47 20.69 -7.35
N GLN A 98 -7.92 20.94 -6.17
CA GLN A 98 -7.48 22.29 -5.78
C GLN A 98 -6.28 22.76 -6.64
N LEU A 99 -5.36 21.86 -6.93
CA LEU A 99 -4.25 22.14 -7.85
C LEU A 99 -4.75 22.51 -9.25
N TRP A 100 -5.74 21.76 -9.75
CA TRP A 100 -6.38 22.07 -11.02
C TRP A 100 -7.02 23.46 -11.00
N LEU A 101 -7.77 23.80 -9.96
CA LEU A 101 -8.40 25.11 -9.83
C LEU A 101 -7.40 26.28 -9.76
N PHE A 102 -6.16 26.02 -9.31
CA PHE A 102 -5.07 26.96 -9.33
C PHE A 102 -4.51 27.17 -10.74
N ILE A 103 -4.43 26.12 -11.53
CA ILE A 103 -3.88 26.17 -12.90
C ILE A 103 -4.94 26.68 -13.91
N SER A 104 -6.22 26.40 -13.66
CA SER A 104 -7.33 26.66 -14.59
C SER A 104 -7.57 28.14 -14.97
N PRO A 105 -7.26 29.19 -14.19
CA PRO A 105 -7.41 30.58 -14.60
C PRO A 105 -6.58 30.96 -15.84
N GLY A 106 -5.51 30.20 -16.12
CA GLY A 106 -4.72 30.37 -17.35
C GLY A 106 -5.35 29.74 -18.60
N LEU A 107 -6.46 28.99 -18.48
CA LEU A 107 -7.12 28.28 -19.56
C LEU A 107 -8.40 29.01 -20.04
N TYR A 108 -8.74 28.81 -21.32
CA TYR A 108 -9.96 29.35 -21.92
C TYR A 108 -11.24 28.82 -21.29
N SER A 109 -12.32 29.60 -21.28
CA SER A 109 -13.60 29.31 -20.62
C SER A 109 -14.27 27.99 -21.04
N ASN A 110 -13.94 27.43 -22.21
CA ASN A 110 -14.46 26.14 -22.69
C ASN A 110 -13.77 24.91 -22.07
N GLU A 111 -12.70 25.11 -21.33
CA GLU A 111 -11.84 24.02 -20.83
C GLU A 111 -12.20 23.56 -19.43
N ARG A 112 -13.21 24.16 -18.81
CA ARG A 112 -13.75 23.71 -17.50
C ARG A 112 -14.26 22.25 -17.52
N ARG A 113 -14.58 21.72 -18.72
CA ARG A 113 -14.95 20.31 -18.89
C ARG A 113 -13.86 19.32 -18.52
N PHE A 114 -12.60 19.73 -18.48
CA PHE A 114 -11.46 18.89 -18.07
C PHE A 114 -11.58 18.39 -16.63
N VAL A 115 -12.16 19.17 -15.74
CA VAL A 115 -12.39 18.78 -14.34
C VAL A 115 -13.27 17.53 -14.24
N TYR A 116 -14.32 17.45 -15.07
CA TYR A 116 -15.24 16.31 -15.08
C TYR A 116 -14.59 15.01 -15.53
N PHE A 117 -13.47 15.09 -16.24
CA PHE A 117 -12.68 13.92 -16.63
C PHE A 117 -11.55 13.61 -15.61
N LEU A 118 -10.86 14.63 -15.12
CA LEU A 118 -9.72 14.45 -14.20
C LEU A 118 -10.14 13.92 -12.84
N MET A 119 -11.28 14.38 -12.30
CA MET A 119 -11.76 13.96 -10.98
C MET A 119 -12.08 12.45 -10.90
N PRO A 120 -12.94 11.88 -11.78
CA PRO A 120 -13.19 10.44 -11.76
C PRO A 120 -11.93 9.63 -12.09
N LEU A 121 -11.05 10.11 -12.98
CA LEU A 121 -9.77 9.46 -13.28
C LEU A 121 -8.86 9.42 -12.06
N SER A 122 -8.70 10.54 -11.35
CA SER A 122 -7.90 10.60 -10.12
C SER A 122 -8.48 9.68 -9.03
N LEU A 123 -9.80 9.66 -8.86
CA LEU A 123 -10.45 8.77 -7.91
C LEU A 123 -10.24 7.29 -8.28
N LEU A 124 -10.41 6.94 -9.55
CA LEU A 124 -10.16 5.58 -10.05
C LEU A 124 -8.72 5.13 -9.78
N LEU A 125 -7.75 5.99 -10.09
CA LEU A 125 -6.33 5.70 -9.86
C LEU A 125 -5.99 5.63 -8.36
N THR A 126 -6.64 6.41 -7.51
CA THR A 126 -6.51 6.31 -6.06
C THR A 126 -6.98 4.94 -5.55
N VAL A 127 -8.17 4.49 -5.99
CA VAL A 127 -8.68 3.15 -5.63
C VAL A 127 -7.77 2.05 -6.20
N ALA A 128 -7.31 2.20 -7.44
CA ALA A 128 -6.39 1.25 -8.07
C ALA A 128 -5.05 1.17 -7.31
N SER A 129 -4.53 2.30 -6.81
CA SER A 129 -3.32 2.36 -5.97
C SER A 129 -3.48 1.53 -4.70
N GLY A 130 -4.55 1.74 -3.95
CA GLY A 130 -4.83 0.98 -2.73
C GLY A 130 -5.02 -0.51 -3.01
N ALA A 131 -5.78 -0.85 -4.07
CA ALA A 131 -6.00 -2.23 -4.48
C ALA A 131 -4.71 -2.93 -4.93
N PHE A 132 -3.84 -2.25 -5.67
CA PHE A 132 -2.55 -2.77 -6.11
C PHE A 132 -1.62 -3.01 -4.92
N LEU A 133 -1.54 -2.04 -4.00
CA LEU A 133 -0.75 -2.18 -2.77
C LEU A 133 -1.21 -3.39 -1.97
N TYR A 134 -2.52 -3.49 -1.69
CA TYR A 134 -3.09 -4.51 -0.82
C TYR A 134 -3.08 -5.92 -1.44
N LYS A 135 -3.48 -6.05 -2.72
CA LYS A 135 -3.67 -7.35 -3.36
C LYS A 135 -2.45 -7.88 -4.11
N VAL A 136 -1.53 -7.02 -4.50
CA VAL A 136 -0.38 -7.42 -5.31
C VAL A 136 0.93 -7.25 -4.55
N LEU A 137 1.23 -6.03 -4.12
CA LEU A 137 2.54 -5.76 -3.55
C LEU A 137 2.71 -6.41 -2.17
N LEU A 138 1.77 -6.20 -1.24
CA LEU A 138 1.90 -6.72 0.12
C LEU A 138 2.01 -8.25 0.16
N PRO A 139 1.13 -9.05 -0.47
CA PRO A 139 1.25 -10.49 -0.42
C PRO A 139 2.58 -11.00 -1.00
N ILE A 140 3.01 -10.48 -2.16
CA ILE A 140 4.24 -10.93 -2.81
C ILE A 140 5.47 -10.57 -1.97
N SER A 141 5.54 -9.33 -1.48
CA SER A 141 6.67 -8.87 -0.66
C SER A 141 6.75 -9.60 0.66
N LEU A 142 5.62 -9.74 1.36
CA LEU A 142 5.57 -10.42 2.66
C LEU A 142 5.90 -11.89 2.54
N TYR A 143 5.31 -12.57 1.56
CA TYR A 143 5.62 -13.98 1.30
C TYR A 143 7.12 -14.19 1.07
N PHE A 144 7.73 -13.35 0.23
CA PHE A 144 9.16 -13.42 -0.02
C PHE A 144 9.99 -13.16 1.25
N LEU A 145 9.70 -12.08 1.98
CA LEU A 145 10.47 -11.69 3.17
C LEU A 145 10.36 -12.73 4.29
N ILE A 146 9.16 -13.25 4.53
CA ILE A 146 8.92 -14.25 5.57
C ILE A 146 9.55 -15.57 5.21
N LEU A 147 9.36 -16.05 3.97
CA LEU A 147 9.95 -17.30 3.49
C LEU A 147 11.48 -17.21 3.45
N PHE A 148 12.04 -16.07 3.03
CA PHE A 148 13.48 -15.86 3.03
C PHE A 148 14.05 -15.92 4.45
N GLY A 149 13.38 -15.27 5.40
CA GLY A 149 13.78 -15.28 6.80
C GLY A 149 13.67 -16.66 7.43
N SER A 150 12.60 -17.41 7.19
CA SER A 150 12.42 -18.78 7.70
C SER A 150 13.48 -19.74 7.17
N ASN A 151 13.88 -19.61 5.91
CA ASN A 151 14.91 -20.45 5.30
C ASN A 151 16.32 -20.22 5.88
N ILE A 152 16.62 -19.00 6.34
CA ILE A 152 17.90 -18.69 7.01
C ILE A 152 17.88 -19.19 8.45
N ALA A 153 16.71 -19.25 9.06
CA ALA A 153 16.53 -19.57 10.47
C ALA A 153 16.58 -21.07 10.78
N THR A 154 16.49 -21.95 9.80
CA THR A 154 16.52 -23.40 10.02
C THR A 154 17.92 -23.90 10.34
N SER A 155 18.19 -24.13 11.63
CA SER A 155 19.32 -24.97 12.05
C SER A 155 18.89 -26.44 12.09
N PRO A 156 19.73 -27.38 11.67
CA PRO A 156 19.46 -28.80 11.89
C PRO A 156 19.30 -29.04 13.39
N VAL A 157 18.28 -29.79 13.78
CA VAL A 157 18.15 -30.25 15.16
C VAL A 157 19.36 -31.13 15.46
N GLU A 158 20.28 -30.67 16.32
CA GLU A 158 21.32 -31.51 16.85
C GLU A 158 20.65 -32.53 17.78
N THR A 159 20.57 -33.76 17.33
CA THR A 159 20.16 -34.88 18.16
C THR A 159 21.29 -35.18 19.16
N GLY A 160 21.17 -34.61 20.34
CA GLY A 160 22.07 -34.96 21.46
C GLY A 160 21.76 -36.36 21.99
N GLU A 161 22.75 -36.98 22.66
CA GLU A 161 22.52 -38.23 23.42
C GLU A 161 21.50 -37.93 24.53
N LEU A 162 20.53 -38.83 24.69
CA LEU A 162 19.54 -38.74 25.78
C LEU A 162 20.26 -38.84 27.13
N PRO A 163 19.90 -38.05 28.13
CA PRO A 163 20.40 -38.24 29.48
C PRO A 163 20.21 -39.68 29.93
N PRO A 164 21.19 -40.30 30.61
CA PRO A 164 21.18 -41.73 30.92
C PRO A 164 19.99 -42.20 31.75
N GLU A 165 19.26 -41.25 32.38
CA GLU A 165 18.06 -41.51 33.16
C GLU A 165 16.77 -41.55 32.31
N ILE A 166 16.83 -41.16 31.02
CA ILE A 166 15.65 -41.09 30.14
C ILE A 166 15.80 -42.14 29.04
N THR A 167 14.95 -43.15 29.05
CA THR A 167 14.89 -44.17 28.01
C THR A 167 13.84 -43.77 26.95
N VAL A 168 14.09 -44.11 25.67
CA VAL A 168 13.12 -43.88 24.57
C VAL A 168 11.74 -44.47 24.87
N ALA A 169 11.69 -45.60 25.60
CA ALA A 169 10.43 -46.18 26.08
C ALA A 169 9.63 -45.25 27.01
N MET A 170 10.30 -44.50 27.90
CA MET A 170 9.64 -43.55 28.79
C MET A 170 9.09 -42.35 28.04
N LEU A 171 9.76 -41.93 26.96
CA LEU A 171 9.26 -40.86 26.09
C LEU A 171 8.02 -41.31 25.33
N ASN A 172 7.99 -42.57 24.89
CA ASN A 172 6.84 -43.13 24.15
C ASN A 172 5.61 -43.35 25.03
N ASP A 173 5.81 -43.82 26.27
CA ASP A 173 4.69 -44.09 27.22
C ASP A 173 4.00 -42.84 27.73
N ASN A 174 4.72 -41.72 27.76
CA ASN A 174 4.17 -40.40 28.16
C ASN A 174 4.00 -39.46 26.98
N ALA A 175 3.99 -39.97 25.76
CA ALA A 175 3.90 -39.14 24.57
C ALA A 175 2.55 -38.42 24.50
N MET A 176 2.59 -37.14 24.33
CA MET A 176 1.40 -36.31 24.02
C MET A 176 0.82 -36.76 22.68
N PRO A 177 -0.50 -37.02 22.56
CA PRO A 177 -1.09 -37.44 21.30
C PRO A 177 -0.90 -36.35 20.24
N ALA A 178 -0.36 -36.76 19.09
CA ALA A 178 -0.14 -35.89 17.94
C ALA A 178 -1.34 -36.04 16.98
N LEU A 179 -2.06 -34.95 16.72
CA LEU A 179 -3.27 -34.92 15.92
C LEU A 179 -3.12 -33.87 14.82
N GLU A 180 -3.57 -34.17 13.60
CA GLU A 180 -3.64 -33.18 12.52
C GLU A 180 -4.77 -32.17 12.75
N LYS A 181 -5.88 -32.62 13.29
CA LYS A 181 -7.07 -31.79 13.59
C LYS A 181 -7.40 -31.82 15.07
N ASP A 182 -8.02 -30.74 15.54
CA ASP A 182 -8.47 -30.68 16.93
C ASP A 182 -9.58 -31.68 17.18
N PRO A 183 -9.55 -32.38 18.31
CA PRO A 183 -10.63 -33.25 18.73
C PRO A 183 -11.86 -32.41 19.11
N PRO A 184 -13.08 -32.99 19.04
CA PRO A 184 -14.29 -32.31 19.52
C PRO A 184 -14.16 -31.95 21.01
N LEU A 185 -14.39 -30.68 21.37
CA LEU A 185 -14.21 -30.17 22.74
C LEU A 185 -15.16 -30.87 23.76
N ALA A 186 -16.29 -31.37 23.25
CA ALA A 186 -17.29 -32.05 24.08
C ALA A 186 -16.80 -33.37 24.68
N ASP A 187 -15.81 -34.00 24.03
CA ASP A 187 -15.27 -35.32 24.44
C ASP A 187 -14.04 -35.17 25.35
N LEU A 188 -13.56 -33.94 25.58
CA LEU A 188 -12.35 -33.68 26.33
C LEU A 188 -12.62 -33.40 27.82
N GLN A 189 -11.74 -33.91 28.67
CA GLN A 189 -11.68 -33.52 30.06
C GLN A 189 -10.78 -32.31 30.28
N PRO A 190 -11.08 -31.43 31.26
CA PRO A 190 -10.17 -30.35 31.61
C PRO A 190 -8.78 -30.88 31.96
N GLY A 191 -7.73 -30.30 31.36
CA GLY A 191 -6.35 -30.75 31.46
C GLY A 191 -5.89 -31.63 30.29
N ALA A 192 -6.78 -32.04 29.38
CA ALA A 192 -6.37 -32.77 28.16
C ALA A 192 -5.40 -31.95 27.33
N GLN A 193 -4.33 -32.61 26.84
CA GLN A 193 -3.27 -31.98 26.07
C GLN A 193 -3.04 -32.77 24.78
N TRP A 194 -2.79 -32.07 23.69
CA TRP A 194 -2.41 -32.67 22.40
C TRP A 194 -1.52 -31.74 21.61
N LEU A 195 -0.68 -32.33 20.76
CA LEU A 195 0.12 -31.64 19.76
C LEU A 195 -0.70 -31.56 18.47
N ASN A 196 -1.05 -30.35 18.04
CA ASN A 196 -1.60 -30.13 16.71
C ASN A 196 -0.43 -30.04 15.71
N THR A 197 -0.27 -31.05 14.87
CA THR A 197 0.86 -31.17 13.94
C THR A 197 0.72 -30.25 12.72
N GLU A 198 -0.52 -29.92 12.31
CA GLU A 198 -0.76 -28.97 11.20
C GLU A 198 -0.33 -27.56 11.59
N ARG A 199 -0.57 -27.18 12.85
CA ARG A 199 -0.28 -25.82 13.34
C ARG A 199 0.97 -25.73 14.19
N ASN A 200 1.64 -26.85 14.46
CA ASN A 200 2.82 -26.95 15.31
C ASN A 200 2.60 -26.31 16.71
N GLU A 201 1.48 -26.67 17.33
CA GLU A 201 1.00 -26.08 18.58
C GLU A 201 0.66 -27.16 19.61
N ILE A 202 1.11 -26.97 20.86
CA ILE A 202 0.59 -27.73 22.00
C ILE A 202 -0.70 -27.06 22.48
N ARG A 203 -1.76 -27.82 22.57
CA ARG A 203 -3.06 -27.34 23.03
C ARG A 203 -3.45 -27.98 24.34
N ILE A 204 -3.98 -27.16 25.26
CA ILE A 204 -4.40 -27.58 26.59
C ILE A 204 -5.86 -27.14 26.77
N PHE A 205 -6.75 -28.11 26.96
CA PHE A 205 -8.16 -27.84 27.25
C PHE A 205 -8.33 -27.51 28.71
N LEU A 206 -8.88 -26.32 29.01
CA LEU A 206 -9.14 -25.88 30.38
C LEU A 206 -10.58 -26.11 30.85
N GLY A 207 -11.48 -26.53 29.98
CA GLY A 207 -12.90 -26.70 30.21
C GLY A 207 -13.76 -25.64 29.55
N GLY A 208 -15.07 -25.94 29.37
CA GLY A 208 -15.98 -25.10 28.59
C GLY A 208 -15.55 -24.99 27.14
N ASP A 209 -15.45 -23.76 26.62
CA ASP A 209 -14.92 -23.49 25.26
C ASP A 209 -13.49 -22.93 25.28
N THR A 210 -12.75 -23.12 26.39
CA THR A 210 -11.45 -22.50 26.59
C THR A 210 -10.32 -23.48 26.29
N VAL A 211 -9.55 -23.21 25.25
CA VAL A 211 -8.31 -23.91 24.91
C VAL A 211 -7.13 -22.94 25.01
N ARG A 212 -6.12 -23.30 25.79
CA ARG A 212 -4.83 -22.59 25.79
C ARG A 212 -3.93 -23.18 24.75
N VAL A 213 -3.21 -22.32 24.03
CA VAL A 213 -2.35 -22.69 22.94
C VAL A 213 -0.92 -22.27 23.28
N ILE A 214 0.02 -23.21 23.23
CA ILE A 214 1.46 -22.99 23.33
C ILE A 214 2.03 -23.31 21.96
N ARG A 215 2.52 -22.30 21.26
CA ARG A 215 3.13 -22.47 19.95
C ARG A 215 4.55 -22.99 20.09
N LEU A 216 4.85 -24.03 19.34
CA LEU A 216 6.19 -24.56 19.26
C LEU A 216 6.95 -23.74 18.21
N ARG A 217 8.06 -23.18 18.63
CA ARG A 217 8.95 -22.45 17.74
C ARG A 217 10.00 -23.42 17.21
N SER A 218 10.28 -23.40 15.91
CA SER A 218 11.46 -24.08 15.40
C SER A 218 12.71 -23.43 16.00
N ASP A 219 13.63 -24.25 16.53
CA ASP A 219 14.93 -23.80 16.99
C ASP A 219 15.78 -23.33 15.79
N GLY A 220 15.55 -22.11 15.35
CA GLY A 220 16.31 -21.46 14.31
C GLY A 220 17.37 -20.52 14.87
N LEU A 221 18.40 -20.26 14.09
CA LEU A 221 19.48 -19.33 14.42
C LEU A 221 18.93 -17.92 14.68
N ILE A 222 17.79 -17.57 14.07
CA ILE A 222 17.12 -16.27 14.16
C ILE A 222 15.65 -16.50 14.50
N ALA A 223 15.22 -15.99 15.64
CA ALA A 223 13.83 -15.94 16.01
C ALA A 223 13.15 -14.75 15.31
N GLN A 224 12.25 -15.03 14.37
CA GLN A 224 11.52 -13.96 13.67
C GLN A 224 10.34 -13.47 14.51
N GLU A 225 10.32 -12.17 14.80
CA GLU A 225 9.23 -11.48 15.47
C GLU A 225 8.82 -10.26 14.65
N TYR A 226 7.59 -10.25 14.17
CA TYR A 226 7.07 -9.17 13.33
C TYR A 226 6.38 -8.13 14.18
N ARG A 227 6.98 -6.94 14.25
CA ARG A 227 6.47 -5.82 15.05
C ARG A 227 5.41 -5.05 14.28
N ILE A 228 4.27 -4.79 14.94
CA ILE A 228 3.16 -4.04 14.33
C ILE A 228 3.61 -2.64 13.87
N GLY A 229 4.45 -1.96 14.65
CA GLY A 229 4.92 -0.61 14.31
C GLY A 229 5.78 -0.54 13.06
N GLU A 230 6.63 -1.55 12.84
CA GLU A 230 7.48 -1.64 11.64
C GLU A 230 6.65 -2.00 10.41
N TYR A 231 5.76 -2.98 10.55
CA TYR A 231 4.86 -3.40 9.48
C TYR A 231 3.94 -2.26 9.01
N ILE A 232 3.28 -1.58 9.94
CA ILE A 232 2.41 -0.45 9.59
C ILE A 232 3.20 0.73 9.03
N SER A 233 4.44 0.95 9.49
CA SER A 233 5.31 1.99 8.92
C SER A 233 5.69 1.69 7.48
N LEU A 234 5.95 0.43 7.17
CA LEU A 234 6.21 -0.05 5.81
C LEU A 234 4.99 0.20 4.91
N ILE A 235 3.80 -0.23 5.33
CA ILE A 235 2.56 0.00 4.56
C ILE A 235 2.30 1.49 4.37
N PHE A 236 2.48 2.30 5.43
CA PHE A 236 2.25 3.73 5.38
C PHE A 236 3.19 4.42 4.38
N SER A 237 4.49 4.09 4.42
CA SER A 237 5.47 4.67 3.49
C SER A 237 5.21 4.26 2.04
N LEU A 238 4.99 2.97 1.80
CA LEU A 238 4.63 2.45 0.48
C LEU A 238 3.29 3.01 0.00
N GLY A 239 2.30 3.08 0.88
CA GLY A 239 0.99 3.65 0.57
C GLY A 239 1.07 5.08 0.06
N ILE A 240 1.85 5.94 0.70
CA ILE A 240 2.08 7.32 0.24
C ILE A 240 2.77 7.33 -1.13
N VAL A 241 3.82 6.54 -1.29
CA VAL A 241 4.57 6.47 -2.56
C VAL A 241 3.64 6.04 -3.70
N PHE A 242 2.87 4.96 -3.51
CA PHE A 242 1.93 4.49 -4.53
C PHE A 242 0.80 5.49 -4.77
N ALA A 243 0.26 6.09 -3.73
CA ALA A 243 -0.78 7.08 -3.83
C ALA A 243 -0.36 8.27 -4.73
N ILE A 244 0.86 8.77 -4.56
CA ILE A 244 1.42 9.83 -5.39
C ILE A 244 1.76 9.32 -6.81
N ALA A 245 2.38 8.15 -6.91
CA ALA A 245 2.79 7.57 -8.19
C ALA A 245 1.61 7.29 -9.12
N PHE A 246 0.49 6.79 -8.59
CA PHE A 246 -0.70 6.54 -9.38
C PHE A 246 -1.39 7.83 -9.88
N GLN A 247 -1.04 8.99 -9.35
CA GLN A 247 -1.49 10.27 -9.88
C GLN A 247 -0.64 10.76 -11.07
N LEU A 248 0.48 10.09 -11.37
CA LEU A 248 1.36 10.48 -12.49
C LEU A 248 0.60 10.63 -13.83
N PRO A 249 -0.29 9.70 -14.25
CA PRO A 249 -1.06 9.85 -15.48
C PRO A 249 -1.97 11.08 -15.48
N VAL A 250 -2.54 11.44 -14.32
CA VAL A 250 -3.38 12.64 -14.17
C VAL A 250 -2.55 13.90 -14.34
N VAL A 251 -1.39 13.95 -13.69
CA VAL A 251 -0.45 15.07 -13.80
C VAL A 251 0.06 15.24 -15.23
N MET A 252 0.44 14.14 -15.87
CA MET A 252 0.89 14.16 -17.28
C MET A 252 -0.20 14.69 -18.20
N LEU A 253 -1.43 14.22 -18.04
CA LEU A 253 -2.57 14.66 -18.83
C LEU A 253 -2.88 16.15 -18.60
N LEU A 254 -2.85 16.58 -17.34
CA LEU A 254 -3.04 17.98 -16.96
C LEU A 254 -1.98 18.88 -17.63
N LEU A 255 -0.70 18.51 -17.53
CA LEU A 255 0.40 19.27 -18.14
C LEU A 255 0.33 19.27 -19.67
N SER A 256 -0.22 18.21 -20.27
CA SER A 256 -0.46 18.14 -21.71
C SER A 256 -1.56 19.11 -22.15
N TRP A 257 -2.63 19.22 -21.39
CA TRP A 257 -3.73 20.13 -21.72
C TRP A 257 -3.39 21.61 -21.56
N VAL A 258 -2.42 21.92 -20.70
CA VAL A 258 -1.85 23.29 -20.55
C VAL A 258 -0.73 23.56 -21.57
N ASP A 259 -0.46 22.61 -22.50
CA ASP A 259 0.58 22.65 -23.52
C ASP A 259 2.02 22.82 -22.97
N ILE A 260 2.22 22.48 -21.69
CA ILE A 260 3.56 22.45 -21.08
C ILE A 260 4.30 21.17 -21.50
N LEU A 261 3.59 20.04 -21.62
CA LEU A 261 4.15 18.73 -21.87
C LEU A 261 3.46 18.08 -23.08
N ARG A 262 4.26 17.77 -24.11
CA ARG A 262 3.74 17.11 -25.32
C ARG A 262 4.19 15.66 -25.39
N PRO A 263 3.35 14.72 -25.88
CA PRO A 263 3.74 13.31 -26.04
C PRO A 263 4.99 13.13 -26.89
N SER A 264 5.18 13.96 -27.92
CA SER A 264 6.35 13.93 -28.79
C SER A 264 7.68 14.20 -28.08
N VAL A 265 7.63 15.01 -27.01
CA VAL A 265 8.83 15.32 -26.20
C VAL A 265 9.18 14.14 -25.28
N LEU A 266 8.18 13.46 -24.72
CA LEU A 266 8.40 12.36 -23.77
C LEU A 266 8.77 11.03 -24.44
N THR A 267 8.24 10.77 -25.64
CA THR A 267 8.45 9.50 -26.36
C THR A 267 9.91 9.12 -26.55
N PRO A 268 10.84 10.01 -26.92
CA PRO A 268 12.26 9.68 -27.04
C PRO A 268 12.93 9.30 -25.72
N TYR A 269 12.38 9.79 -24.59
CA TYR A 269 12.95 9.58 -23.25
C TYR A 269 12.45 8.32 -22.53
N ARG A 270 11.61 7.47 -23.15
CA ARG A 270 11.05 6.26 -22.56
C ARG A 270 12.08 5.38 -21.85
N ARG A 271 13.25 5.15 -22.48
CA ARG A 271 14.33 4.36 -21.89
C ARG A 271 14.93 4.99 -20.63
N HIS A 272 15.03 6.32 -20.60
CA HIS A 272 15.55 7.05 -19.45
C HIS A 272 14.53 7.04 -18.29
N VAL A 273 13.23 7.18 -18.61
CA VAL A 273 12.15 7.06 -17.63
C VAL A 273 12.10 5.64 -17.09
N GLY A 274 12.24 4.61 -17.91
CA GLY A 274 12.31 3.22 -17.47
C GLY A 274 13.46 3.00 -16.48
N PHE A 275 14.65 3.53 -16.78
CA PHE A 275 15.78 3.49 -15.84
C PHE A 275 15.49 4.26 -14.55
N ALA A 276 14.92 5.46 -14.64
CA ALA A 276 14.53 6.24 -13.46
C ALA A 276 13.50 5.51 -12.60
N CYS A 277 12.50 4.86 -13.21
CA CYS A 277 11.51 4.02 -12.49
C CYS A 277 12.16 2.84 -11.78
N ALA A 278 13.14 2.19 -12.39
CA ALA A 278 13.89 1.10 -11.75
C ALA A 278 14.69 1.62 -10.55
N VAL A 279 15.37 2.75 -10.68
CA VAL A 279 16.10 3.39 -9.56
C VAL A 279 15.15 3.83 -8.45
N LEU A 280 14.01 4.43 -8.78
CA LEU A 280 12.99 4.79 -7.79
C LEU A 280 12.41 3.54 -7.11
N GLY A 281 12.16 2.46 -7.85
CA GLY A 281 11.76 1.18 -7.28
C GLY A 281 12.76 0.70 -6.22
N MET A 282 14.05 0.77 -6.50
CA MET A 282 15.11 0.38 -5.57
C MET A 282 15.18 1.27 -4.31
N LEU A 283 14.96 2.57 -4.47
CA LEU A 283 15.09 3.52 -3.36
C LEU A 283 13.88 3.55 -2.43
N LEU A 284 12.69 3.27 -2.98
CA LEU A 284 11.42 3.46 -2.28
C LEU A 284 10.84 2.18 -1.66
N THR A 285 11.30 1.00 -2.09
CA THR A 285 10.85 -0.28 -1.50
C THR A 285 11.79 -0.75 -0.38
N PRO A 286 11.30 -1.63 0.52
CA PRO A 286 12.21 -2.45 1.32
C PRO A 286 13.20 -3.16 0.40
N GLN A 287 14.41 -3.43 0.91
CA GLN A 287 15.52 -3.97 0.11
C GLN A 287 15.26 -5.44 -0.33
N ASP A 288 14.08 -5.70 -0.90
CA ASP A 288 13.73 -6.98 -1.48
C ASP A 288 13.60 -6.86 -3.01
N PRO A 289 14.15 -7.82 -3.78
CA PRO A 289 14.18 -7.76 -5.24
C PRO A 289 12.79 -7.76 -5.88
N TRP A 290 11.83 -8.43 -5.27
CA TRP A 290 10.47 -8.55 -5.81
C TRP A 290 9.67 -7.25 -5.71
N SER A 291 9.70 -6.60 -4.53
CA SER A 291 9.06 -5.28 -4.38
C SER A 291 9.69 -4.24 -5.30
N MET A 292 11.02 -4.27 -5.46
CA MET A 292 11.74 -3.37 -6.35
C MET A 292 11.27 -3.52 -7.81
N ILE A 293 11.19 -4.75 -8.31
CA ILE A 293 10.73 -5.03 -9.68
C ILE A 293 9.25 -4.65 -9.83
N LEU A 294 8.42 -5.00 -8.86
CA LEU A 294 6.99 -4.69 -8.89
C LEU A 294 6.73 -3.19 -8.88
N LEU A 295 7.38 -2.44 -7.99
CA LEU A 295 7.23 -0.98 -7.95
C LEU A 295 7.78 -0.32 -9.20
N GLY A 296 9.00 -0.69 -9.64
CA GLY A 296 9.62 -0.13 -10.83
C GLY A 296 8.78 -0.38 -12.09
N SER A 297 8.25 -1.61 -12.24
CA SER A 297 7.38 -1.95 -13.37
C SER A 297 6.03 -1.21 -13.30
N ALA A 298 5.43 -1.08 -12.11
CA ALA A 298 4.19 -0.34 -11.93
C ALA A 298 4.36 1.15 -12.28
N LEU A 299 5.44 1.78 -11.82
CA LEU A 299 5.77 3.17 -12.16
C LEU A 299 5.93 3.36 -13.67
N TYR A 300 6.61 2.43 -14.32
CA TYR A 300 6.78 2.48 -15.77
C TYR A 300 5.47 2.26 -16.53
N MET A 301 4.63 1.33 -16.08
CA MET A 301 3.29 1.12 -16.66
C MET A 301 2.41 2.37 -16.50
N LEU A 302 2.46 3.04 -15.35
CA LEU A 302 1.74 4.29 -15.12
C LEU A 302 2.22 5.42 -16.04
N PHE A 303 3.51 5.51 -16.29
CA PHE A 303 4.07 6.46 -17.25
C PHE A 303 3.58 6.16 -18.67
N GLU A 304 3.64 4.90 -19.13
CA GLU A 304 3.11 4.52 -20.45
C GLU A 304 1.60 4.76 -20.56
N PHE A 305 0.85 4.47 -19.50
CA PHE A 305 -0.57 4.78 -19.44
C PHE A 305 -0.82 6.29 -19.53
N GLY A 306 -0.02 7.11 -18.86
CA GLY A 306 -0.05 8.57 -18.99
C GLY A 306 0.21 9.04 -20.42
N LEU A 307 1.22 8.46 -21.11
CA LEU A 307 1.48 8.75 -22.53
C LEU A 307 0.31 8.37 -23.44
N LEU A 308 -0.32 7.23 -23.18
CA LEU A 308 -1.51 6.81 -23.92
C LEU A 308 -2.68 7.78 -23.70
N LEU A 309 -2.93 8.19 -22.47
CA LEU A 309 -3.97 9.18 -22.17
C LEU A 309 -3.71 10.51 -22.89
N MET A 310 -2.48 11.03 -22.87
CA MET A 310 -2.10 12.26 -23.57
C MET A 310 -2.33 12.16 -25.09
N LYS A 311 -2.13 10.96 -25.66
CA LYS A 311 -2.31 10.72 -27.11
C LYS A 311 -3.79 10.59 -27.50
N TYR A 312 -4.57 9.87 -26.70
CA TYR A 312 -5.97 9.53 -27.05
C TYR A 312 -6.98 10.53 -26.50
N VAL A 313 -6.62 11.32 -25.49
CA VAL A 313 -7.49 12.31 -24.84
C VAL A 313 -6.85 13.71 -24.93
N PRO A 314 -6.55 14.21 -26.16
CA PRO A 314 -6.02 15.57 -26.30
C PRO A 314 -7.07 16.62 -25.90
N ALA A 315 -6.63 17.83 -25.60
CA ALA A 315 -7.49 18.95 -25.20
C ALA A 315 -8.63 19.21 -26.21
N SER A 316 -8.40 19.00 -27.49
CA SER A 316 -9.38 19.17 -28.56
C SER A 316 -10.58 18.23 -28.46
N VAL A 317 -10.37 16.99 -28.00
CA VAL A 317 -11.44 16.00 -27.85
C VAL A 317 -12.37 16.38 -26.68
N VAL A 318 -11.83 16.88 -25.60
CA VAL A 318 -12.59 17.24 -24.38
C VAL A 318 -13.24 18.63 -24.53
N SER A 319 -12.58 19.55 -25.22
CA SER A 319 -13.12 20.90 -25.49
C SER A 319 -14.22 20.94 -26.53
N GLY A 320 -14.43 19.83 -27.27
CA GLY A 320 -15.46 19.76 -28.34
C GLY A 320 -15.11 20.61 -29.58
N LYS A 321 -13.88 21.09 -29.70
CA LYS A 321 -13.42 21.76 -30.91
C LYS A 321 -13.13 20.71 -31.97
N LYS A 322 -13.99 20.60 -33.00
CA LYS A 322 -13.70 19.86 -34.21
C LYS A 322 -12.38 20.42 -34.78
N THR A 323 -11.41 19.57 -34.98
CA THR A 323 -10.29 19.84 -35.87
C THR A 323 -10.90 20.02 -37.27
N ASP A 324 -11.08 21.28 -37.69
CA ASP A 324 -11.35 21.58 -39.09
C ASP A 324 -10.12 21.09 -39.86
N GLY A 325 -10.33 19.98 -40.56
CA GLY A 325 -9.38 19.47 -41.53
C GLY A 325 -9.25 20.50 -42.67
N ASN A 326 -8.21 21.28 -42.63
CA ASN A 326 -7.70 22.03 -43.78
C ASN A 326 -6.20 22.23 -43.58
N GLU A 327 -5.45 21.23 -44.03
CA GLU A 327 -4.14 21.41 -44.56
C GLU A 327 -4.00 20.41 -45.72
N GLU A 328 -4.66 20.76 -46.83
CA GLU A 328 -4.26 20.37 -48.20
C GLU A 328 -4.31 21.62 -49.05
N ALA A 329 -3.16 22.17 -49.35
CA ALA A 329 -2.81 22.78 -50.63
C ALA A 329 -1.27 23.09 -50.64
#